data_6c94d3e9f1b71b8cb845c4549f110190
#
_entry.id   6c94d3e9f1b71b8cb845c4549f110190
#
_cell.length_a   1.000
_cell.length_b   1.000
_cell.length_c   1.000
_cell.angle_alpha   90.00
_cell.angle_beta   90.00
_cell.angle_gamma   90.00
#
_symmetry.space_group_name_H-M   'P 1'
#
loop_
_entity.id
_entity.type
_entity.pdbx_description
1 polymer ?
#
loop_
_entity_poly.entity_id
_entity_poly.type
_entity_poly.pdbx_seq_one_letter_code
_entity_poly.pdbx_strand_id
1 'polypeptide(L)'
;MIEDLKGMKETIAYGSSQFRLMKNQETEDYPPHWHTSIEIIMPLENGYQAVIGNECYKLNPLDLLFINSGEIHSLQAPATGKRLIFQAPLSLFYSIPGMGSALLLLPEAVCLTPASCPELFQEVSAKFKEIIREAEKSNYLADAWVSSAVIQIVLLLVRHNFEHTPRFTGVSFSSRREYMEKFTTVCQYIDTSFRENLTLEQAAEIAGFSKYHFSRLFKEFTGITFQEYLTRQRIRHAEELLTDSKISITDIALASGFSSVSNFNRSFQMYNHCSPSQFRKKLMHV
;
A
#
# COMPACT_ATOMS: atom_id res chain seq x y z
N MET A 1 -0.05 15.91 -19.40
CA MET A 1 0.24 14.75 -18.52
C MET A 1 -0.95 14.32 -17.68
N ILE A 2 -1.73 15.25 -17.14
CA ILE A 2 -2.93 14.95 -16.32
C ILE A 2 -4.08 14.34 -17.15
N GLU A 3 -4.22 14.71 -18.42
CA GLU A 3 -5.28 14.19 -19.31
C GLU A 3 -5.18 12.69 -19.62
N ASP A 4 -4.00 12.10 -19.49
CA ASP A 4 -3.75 10.69 -19.79
C ASP A 4 -4.11 9.73 -18.64
N LEU A 5 -4.48 10.26 -17.46
CA LEU A 5 -4.70 9.44 -16.26
C LEU A 5 -6.10 8.80 -16.17
N LYS A 6 -7.10 9.23 -16.91
CA LYS A 6 -8.54 8.84 -16.87
C LYS A 6 -8.81 7.37 -16.48
N GLY A 7 -8.80 7.09 -15.18
CA GLY A 7 -8.96 5.73 -14.62
C GLY A 7 -7.78 4.80 -14.89
N MET A 8 -6.64 5.31 -15.40
CA MET A 8 -5.47 4.53 -15.76
C MET A 8 -4.46 4.46 -14.62
N LYS A 9 -3.58 3.48 -14.69
CA LYS A 9 -2.45 3.37 -13.78
C LYS A 9 -1.46 4.50 -14.05
N GLU A 10 -1.21 5.34 -13.06
CA GLU A 10 -0.09 6.27 -13.10
C GLU A 10 1.22 5.50 -12.88
N THR A 11 2.21 5.76 -13.71
CA THR A 11 3.57 5.26 -13.49
C THR A 11 4.40 6.36 -12.84
N ILE A 12 4.77 6.14 -11.57
CA ILE A 12 5.54 7.11 -10.82
C ILE A 12 7.02 6.89 -11.06
N ALA A 13 7.70 7.92 -11.56
CA ALA A 13 9.16 7.92 -11.71
C ALA A 13 9.80 8.51 -10.44
N TYR A 14 10.66 7.72 -9.80
CA TYR A 14 11.37 8.12 -8.58
C TYR A 14 12.77 8.72 -8.87
N GLY A 15 13.22 8.67 -10.11
CA GLY A 15 14.56 9.10 -10.49
C GLY A 15 15.63 8.25 -9.81
N SER A 16 16.60 8.89 -9.16
CA SER A 16 17.67 8.22 -8.39
C SER A 16 17.27 7.93 -6.92
N SER A 17 16.14 8.42 -6.47
CA SER A 17 15.64 8.23 -5.09
C SER A 17 14.68 7.05 -4.98
N GLN A 18 14.43 6.59 -3.75
CA GLN A 18 13.43 5.58 -3.44
C GLN A 18 12.05 6.17 -3.09
N PHE A 19 11.88 7.46 -3.24
CA PHE A 19 10.63 8.18 -2.97
C PHE A 19 10.51 9.40 -3.90
N ARG A 20 9.31 9.97 -3.96
CA ARG A 20 9.04 11.23 -4.66
C ARG A 20 8.36 12.20 -3.70
N LEU A 21 8.92 13.39 -3.53
CA LEU A 21 8.29 14.49 -2.80
C LEU A 21 8.12 15.68 -3.73
N MET A 22 6.89 16.11 -3.95
CA MET A 22 6.54 17.20 -4.84
C MET A 22 5.93 18.36 -4.06
N LYS A 23 6.41 19.57 -4.32
CA LYS A 23 5.70 20.83 -3.99
C LYS A 23 4.81 21.17 -5.18
N ASN A 24 3.55 20.77 -5.12
CA ASN A 24 2.59 20.95 -6.21
C ASN A 24 1.82 22.25 -6.03
N GLN A 25 1.67 23.00 -7.14
CA GLN A 25 0.93 24.28 -7.21
C GLN A 25 -0.04 24.29 -8.41
N GLU A 26 -0.26 23.15 -9.03
CA GLU A 26 -1.17 23.01 -10.16
C GLU A 26 -2.60 23.29 -9.72
N THR A 27 -3.35 23.97 -10.57
CA THR A 27 -4.77 24.30 -10.36
C THR A 27 -5.70 23.35 -11.10
N GLU A 28 -5.14 22.41 -11.83
CA GLU A 28 -5.89 21.38 -12.55
C GLU A 28 -6.21 20.21 -11.63
N ASP A 29 -7.40 19.64 -11.82
CA ASP A 29 -7.82 18.44 -11.13
C ASP A 29 -7.08 17.21 -11.67
N TYR A 30 -6.76 16.27 -10.79
CA TYR A 30 -6.28 14.95 -11.16
C TYR A 30 -7.50 14.03 -11.33
N PRO A 31 -7.76 13.52 -12.55
CA PRO A 31 -8.86 12.61 -12.80
C PRO A 31 -8.68 11.29 -12.03
N PRO A 32 -9.71 10.44 -11.91
CA PRO A 32 -9.59 9.14 -11.26
C PRO A 32 -8.43 8.33 -11.83
N HIS A 33 -7.49 7.96 -10.99
CA HIS A 33 -6.30 7.18 -11.31
C HIS A 33 -5.87 6.32 -10.10
N TRP A 34 -4.90 5.46 -10.31
CA TRP A 34 -4.32 4.63 -9.25
C TRP A 34 -2.84 4.36 -9.54
N HIS A 35 -2.07 4.05 -8.52
CA HIS A 35 -0.66 3.68 -8.61
C HIS A 35 -0.27 2.66 -7.53
N THR A 36 0.90 2.04 -7.69
CA THR A 36 1.41 1.02 -6.75
C THR A 36 2.22 1.60 -5.59
N SER A 37 2.09 2.88 -5.33
CA SER A 37 2.76 3.58 -4.24
C SER A 37 1.76 3.88 -3.13
N ILE A 38 2.24 4.02 -1.91
CA ILE A 38 1.51 4.79 -0.91
C ILE A 38 1.66 6.28 -1.23
N GLU A 39 0.64 7.05 -0.90
CA GLU A 39 0.67 8.50 -1.09
C GLU A 39 0.29 9.23 0.19
N ILE A 40 0.98 10.34 0.47
CA ILE A 40 0.63 11.25 1.57
C ILE A 40 0.48 12.65 1.00
N ILE A 41 -0.70 13.25 1.19
CA ILE A 41 -1.01 14.61 0.74
C ILE A 41 -1.13 15.52 1.96
N MET A 42 -0.47 16.69 1.89
CA MET A 42 -0.59 17.75 2.89
C MET A 42 -0.75 19.09 2.20
N PRO A 43 -1.94 19.71 2.24
CA PRO A 43 -2.11 21.09 1.81
C PRO A 43 -1.27 22.02 2.69
N LEU A 44 -0.57 22.99 2.08
CA LEU A 44 0.17 24.05 2.79
C LEU A 44 -0.63 25.34 2.81
N GLU A 45 -1.39 25.57 1.74
CA GLU A 45 -2.19 26.79 1.53
C GLU A 45 -3.53 26.36 0.92
N ASN A 46 -4.63 26.92 1.39
CA ASN A 46 -6.00 26.61 0.97
C ASN A 46 -6.43 25.16 1.24
N GLY A 47 -7.71 24.87 1.04
CA GLY A 47 -8.24 23.52 1.17
C GLY A 47 -7.98 22.68 -0.07
N TYR A 48 -7.99 21.38 0.09
CA TYR A 48 -7.84 20.38 -0.98
C TYR A 48 -8.87 19.29 -0.84
N GLN A 49 -9.34 18.70 -1.93
CA GLN A 49 -10.29 17.61 -1.87
C GLN A 49 -9.75 16.39 -2.58
N ALA A 50 -10.00 15.22 -1.99
CA ALA A 50 -9.71 13.93 -2.60
C ALA A 50 -10.94 13.03 -2.52
N VAL A 51 -11.19 12.26 -3.58
CA VAL A 51 -12.23 11.23 -3.58
C VAL A 51 -11.53 9.88 -3.71
N ILE A 52 -11.72 9.01 -2.72
CA ILE A 52 -11.18 7.65 -2.69
C ILE A 52 -12.36 6.69 -2.53
N GLY A 53 -12.54 5.78 -3.49
CA GLY A 53 -13.74 4.96 -3.55
C GLY A 53 -15.00 5.81 -3.62
N ASN A 54 -15.86 5.70 -2.60
CA ASN A 54 -17.11 6.48 -2.49
C ASN A 54 -17.02 7.65 -1.49
N GLU A 55 -15.85 7.85 -0.87
CA GLU A 55 -15.68 8.86 0.18
C GLU A 55 -14.96 10.11 -0.33
N CYS A 56 -15.43 11.27 0.11
CA CYS A 56 -14.84 12.56 -0.20
C CYS A 56 -14.15 13.15 1.05
N TYR A 57 -12.85 13.31 0.96
CA TYR A 57 -12.00 13.89 2.00
C TYR A 57 -11.75 15.36 1.71
N LYS A 58 -12.16 16.24 2.65
CA LYS A 58 -11.89 17.67 2.59
C LYS A 58 -10.77 18.00 3.56
N LEU A 59 -9.64 18.45 3.03
CA LEU A 59 -8.44 18.76 3.79
C LEU A 59 -8.31 20.25 3.99
N ASN A 60 -8.05 20.69 5.21
CA ASN A 60 -7.60 22.02 5.50
C ASN A 60 -6.06 22.10 5.42
N PRO A 61 -5.46 23.29 5.41
CA PRO A 61 -4.01 23.41 5.51
C PRO A 61 -3.44 22.65 6.71
N LEU A 62 -2.38 21.88 6.45
CA LEU A 62 -1.66 20.99 7.37
C LEU A 62 -2.39 19.69 7.78
N ASP A 63 -3.61 19.44 7.34
CA ASP A 63 -4.19 18.10 7.46
C ASP A 63 -3.37 17.10 6.63
N LEU A 64 -3.37 15.85 7.05
CA LEU A 64 -2.66 14.77 6.36
C LEU A 64 -3.65 13.74 5.82
N LEU A 65 -3.58 13.45 4.54
CA LEU A 65 -4.30 12.36 3.91
C LEU A 65 -3.31 11.29 3.46
N PHE A 66 -3.40 10.12 4.05
CA PHE A 66 -2.71 8.92 3.59
C PHE A 66 -3.63 8.15 2.65
N ILE A 67 -3.14 7.76 1.47
CA ILE A 67 -3.83 6.91 0.49
C ILE A 67 -3.02 5.63 0.32
N ASN A 68 -3.69 4.49 0.47
CA ASN A 68 -3.05 3.19 0.32
C ASN A 68 -2.75 2.89 -1.16
N SER A 69 -1.81 1.99 -1.38
CA SER A 69 -1.44 1.56 -2.72
C SER A 69 -2.57 0.84 -3.43
N GLY A 70 -2.74 1.12 -4.71
CA GLY A 70 -3.74 0.47 -5.57
C GLY A 70 -5.13 1.08 -5.49
N GLU A 71 -5.35 2.07 -4.62
CA GLU A 71 -6.65 2.69 -4.46
C GLU A 71 -6.92 3.69 -5.59
N ILE A 72 -8.11 3.59 -6.20
CA ILE A 72 -8.55 4.56 -7.20
C ILE A 72 -8.94 5.85 -6.50
N HIS A 73 -8.26 6.93 -6.85
CA HIS A 73 -8.51 8.25 -6.27
C HIS A 73 -8.47 9.35 -7.32
N SER A 74 -9.19 10.42 -7.03
CA SER A 74 -9.14 11.67 -7.79
C SER A 74 -8.90 12.84 -6.85
N LEU A 75 -8.26 13.88 -7.36
CA LEU A 75 -7.87 15.03 -6.56
C LEU A 75 -8.44 16.30 -7.20
N GLN A 76 -9.10 17.13 -6.39
CA GLN A 76 -9.67 18.40 -6.83
C GLN A 76 -8.85 19.54 -6.26
N ALA A 77 -8.19 20.26 -7.15
CA ALA A 77 -7.32 21.35 -6.80
C ALA A 77 -8.13 22.65 -6.54
N PRO A 78 -7.76 23.46 -5.54
CA PRO A 78 -8.28 24.81 -5.42
C PRO A 78 -7.71 25.69 -6.54
N ALA A 79 -8.38 26.82 -6.81
CA ALA A 79 -7.93 27.78 -7.82
C ALA A 79 -6.52 28.37 -7.52
N THR A 80 -6.08 28.33 -6.28
CA THR A 80 -4.74 28.74 -5.84
C THR A 80 -4.31 27.90 -4.63
N GLY A 81 -3.01 27.84 -4.34
CA GLY A 81 -2.49 27.19 -3.14
C GLY A 81 -1.34 26.26 -3.44
N LYS A 82 -0.75 25.76 -2.37
CA LYS A 82 0.39 24.82 -2.42
C LYS A 82 0.08 23.61 -1.60
N ARG A 83 0.58 22.46 -2.04
CA ARG A 83 0.49 21.19 -1.33
C ARG A 83 1.75 20.36 -1.50
N LEU A 84 2.00 19.52 -0.55
CA LEU A 84 3.01 18.48 -0.63
C LEU A 84 2.32 17.18 -1.00
N ILE A 85 2.89 16.47 -1.98
CA ILE A 85 2.50 15.12 -2.37
C ILE A 85 3.75 14.27 -2.22
N PHE A 86 3.69 13.28 -1.30
CA PHE A 86 4.75 12.32 -1.08
C PHE A 86 4.31 10.95 -1.56
N GLN A 87 5.16 10.26 -2.31
CA GLN A 87 4.89 8.94 -2.84
C GLN A 87 6.08 8.02 -2.57
N ALA A 88 5.79 6.81 -2.07
CA ALA A 88 6.80 5.77 -1.83
C ALA A 88 6.32 4.42 -2.36
N PRO A 89 7.17 3.66 -3.07
CA PRO A 89 6.80 2.36 -3.63
C PRO A 89 6.64 1.32 -2.53
N LEU A 90 5.78 0.35 -2.75
CA LEU A 90 5.58 -0.76 -1.82
C LEU A 90 6.83 -1.62 -1.62
N SER A 91 7.72 -1.69 -2.61
CA SER A 91 8.99 -2.42 -2.50
C SER A 91 9.83 -2.00 -1.29
N LEU A 92 9.70 -0.74 -0.86
CA LEU A 92 10.34 -0.22 0.34
C LEU A 92 9.97 -1.01 1.62
N PHE A 93 8.74 -1.48 1.68
CA PHE A 93 8.20 -2.14 2.88
C PHE A 93 8.41 -3.66 2.86
N TYR A 94 8.47 -4.26 1.67
CA TYR A 94 8.45 -5.72 1.53
C TYR A 94 9.74 -6.41 1.94
N SER A 95 10.85 -5.71 1.96
CA SER A 95 12.12 -6.22 2.49
C SER A 95 12.11 -6.36 4.03
N ILE A 96 11.09 -5.80 4.70
CA ILE A 96 10.99 -5.80 6.16
C ILE A 96 10.01 -6.89 6.60
N PRO A 97 10.44 -7.87 7.41
CA PRO A 97 9.55 -8.92 7.90
C PRO A 97 8.31 -8.36 8.59
N GLY A 98 7.12 -8.86 8.21
CA GLY A 98 5.84 -8.44 8.77
C GLY A 98 5.22 -7.17 8.16
N MET A 99 5.95 -6.39 7.37
CA MET A 99 5.40 -5.18 6.75
C MET A 99 4.37 -5.47 5.66
N GLY A 100 4.53 -6.56 4.91
CA GLY A 100 3.53 -6.98 3.93
C GLY A 100 2.16 -7.19 4.56
N SER A 101 2.13 -7.85 5.73
CA SER A 101 0.91 -8.03 6.53
C SER A 101 0.39 -6.71 7.11
N ALA A 102 1.29 -5.85 7.59
CA ALA A 102 0.94 -4.56 8.15
C ALA A 102 0.21 -3.66 7.12
N LEU A 103 0.69 -3.61 5.89
CA LEU A 103 0.07 -2.83 4.80
C LEU A 103 -1.38 -3.26 4.52
N LEU A 104 -1.72 -4.54 4.70
CA LEU A 104 -3.11 -5.02 4.51
C LEU A 104 -4.06 -4.61 5.64
N LEU A 105 -3.52 -4.24 6.78
CA LEU A 105 -4.30 -3.72 7.90
C LEU A 105 -4.62 -2.24 7.76
N LEU A 106 -4.01 -1.56 6.80
CA LEU A 106 -4.35 -0.17 6.47
C LEU A 106 -5.69 -0.11 5.73
N PRO A 107 -6.53 0.89 6.03
CA PRO A 107 -7.70 1.18 5.21
C PRO A 107 -7.28 1.79 3.84
N GLU A 108 -8.25 1.95 2.95
CA GLU A 108 -8.06 2.59 1.64
C GLU A 108 -7.44 3.99 1.78
N ALA A 109 -7.91 4.75 2.76
CA ALA A 109 -7.34 6.06 3.11
C ALA A 109 -7.49 6.37 4.60
N VAL A 110 -6.61 7.25 5.11
CA VAL A 110 -6.66 7.79 6.49
C VAL A 110 -6.48 9.29 6.44
N CYS A 111 -7.51 10.02 6.84
CA CYS A 111 -7.44 11.46 7.01
C CYS A 111 -7.13 11.80 8.48
N LEU A 112 -6.00 12.43 8.72
CA LEU A 112 -5.57 12.86 10.05
C LEU A 112 -5.66 14.38 10.17
N THR A 113 -6.39 14.81 11.19
CA THR A 113 -6.52 16.21 11.55
C THR A 113 -6.22 16.41 13.03
N PRO A 114 -5.85 17.62 13.47
CA PRO A 114 -5.68 17.89 14.91
C PRO A 114 -6.92 17.58 15.75
N ALA A 115 -8.11 17.62 15.13
CA ALA A 115 -9.39 17.40 15.82
C ALA A 115 -9.81 15.92 15.86
N SER A 116 -9.51 15.15 14.81
CA SER A 116 -9.99 13.74 14.70
C SER A 116 -9.18 12.78 15.55
N CYS A 117 -7.85 12.90 15.55
CA CYS A 117 -6.92 12.01 16.23
C CYS A 117 -5.70 12.78 16.71
N PRO A 118 -5.79 13.62 17.76
CA PRO A 118 -4.74 14.57 18.14
C PRO A 118 -3.36 13.96 18.35
N GLU A 119 -3.28 12.84 19.09
CA GLU A 119 -2.02 12.16 19.41
C GLU A 119 -1.39 11.56 18.15
N LEU A 120 -2.15 10.78 17.40
CA LEU A 120 -1.67 10.18 16.14
C LEU A 120 -1.29 11.26 15.12
N PHE A 121 -2.10 12.31 14.99
CA PHE A 121 -1.79 13.44 14.11
C PHE A 121 -0.45 14.07 14.47
N GLN A 122 -0.18 14.29 15.77
CA GLN A 122 1.08 14.88 16.24
C GLN A 122 2.27 13.99 15.87
N GLU A 123 2.18 12.67 16.13
CA GLU A 123 3.26 11.72 15.82
C GLU A 123 3.52 11.62 14.32
N VAL A 124 2.47 11.42 13.52
CA VAL A 124 2.59 11.29 12.05
C VAL A 124 3.07 12.60 11.42
N SER A 125 2.54 13.74 11.87
CA SER A 125 2.95 15.06 11.38
C SER A 125 4.42 15.35 11.68
N ALA A 126 4.93 14.95 12.86
CA ALA A 126 6.34 15.07 13.20
C ALA A 126 7.22 14.24 12.24
N LYS A 127 6.83 12.99 11.95
CA LYS A 127 7.54 12.13 10.99
C LYS A 127 7.46 12.65 9.56
N PHE A 128 6.34 13.19 9.16
CA PHE A 128 6.21 13.78 7.82
C PHE A 128 7.07 15.05 7.66
N LYS A 129 7.16 15.88 8.68
CA LYS A 129 8.10 17.01 8.71
C LYS A 129 9.57 16.56 8.65
N GLU A 130 9.90 15.41 9.26
CA GLU A 130 11.22 14.80 9.14
C GLU A 130 11.51 14.39 7.69
N ILE A 131 10.55 13.75 7.01
CA ILE A 131 10.64 13.40 5.58
C ILE A 131 10.94 14.66 4.73
N ILE A 132 10.18 15.73 4.92
CA ILE A 132 10.36 16.98 4.17
C ILE A 132 11.78 17.52 4.37
N ARG A 133 12.22 17.61 5.62
CA ARG A 133 13.55 18.14 5.98
C ARG A 133 14.69 17.32 5.40
N GLU A 134 14.59 15.98 5.45
CA GLU A 134 15.66 15.11 4.94
C GLU A 134 15.67 15.05 3.41
N ALA A 135 14.51 15.06 2.77
CA ALA A 135 14.40 15.11 1.30
C ALA A 135 15.02 16.39 0.71
N GLU A 136 14.93 17.52 1.43
CA GLU A 136 15.53 18.80 1.00
C GLU A 136 17.06 18.82 1.13
N LYS A 137 17.67 18.00 1.99
CA LYS A 137 19.12 17.99 2.21
C LYS A 137 19.92 17.36 1.07
N SER A 138 19.32 16.51 0.24
CA SER A 138 19.95 15.84 -0.91
C SER A 138 21.31 15.19 -0.59
N ASN A 139 21.44 14.56 0.58
CA ASN A 139 22.65 13.84 0.98
C ASN A 139 22.50 12.33 0.74
N TYR A 140 23.62 11.59 0.77
CA TYR A 140 23.64 10.14 0.49
C TYR A 140 22.85 9.28 1.49
N LEU A 141 22.48 9.82 2.67
CA LEU A 141 21.64 9.14 3.67
C LEU A 141 20.17 9.59 3.61
N ALA A 142 19.81 10.55 2.75
CA ALA A 142 18.45 11.08 2.69
C ALA A 142 17.43 9.98 2.44
N ASP A 143 17.69 9.08 1.48
CA ASP A 143 16.79 7.96 1.17
C ASP A 143 16.60 7.02 2.37
N ALA A 144 17.65 6.73 3.14
CA ALA A 144 17.56 5.89 4.32
C ALA A 144 16.74 6.56 5.45
N TRP A 145 16.96 7.85 5.68
CA TRP A 145 16.19 8.62 6.67
C TRP A 145 14.71 8.72 6.30
N VAL A 146 14.41 9.07 5.05
CA VAL A 146 13.04 9.15 4.55
C VAL A 146 12.36 7.78 4.60
N SER A 147 13.05 6.71 4.20
CA SER A 147 12.55 5.34 4.28
C SER A 147 12.21 4.95 5.72
N SER A 148 13.09 5.25 6.66
CA SER A 148 12.83 4.99 8.08
C SER A 148 11.60 5.76 8.60
N ALA A 149 11.47 7.03 8.25
CA ALA A 149 10.35 7.85 8.70
C ALA A 149 9.01 7.39 8.13
N VAL A 150 8.95 7.04 6.83
CA VAL A 150 7.70 6.54 6.22
C VAL A 150 7.29 5.17 6.74
N ILE A 151 8.26 4.28 7.03
CA ILE A 151 7.99 3.00 7.70
C ILE A 151 7.35 3.24 9.07
N GLN A 152 7.86 4.18 9.86
CA GLN A 152 7.29 4.54 11.16
C GLN A 152 5.87 5.11 11.01
N ILE A 153 5.59 5.95 10.01
CA ILE A 153 4.24 6.43 9.71
C ILE A 153 3.29 5.25 9.47
N VAL A 154 3.67 4.31 8.61
CA VAL A 154 2.84 3.13 8.31
C VAL A 154 2.57 2.31 9.58
N LEU A 155 3.59 2.09 10.42
CA LEU A 155 3.43 1.36 11.67
C LEU A 155 2.50 2.07 12.66
N LEU A 156 2.57 3.39 12.75
CA LEU A 156 1.65 4.20 13.57
C LEU A 156 0.20 4.07 13.09
N LEU A 157 -0.02 4.20 11.78
CA LEU A 157 -1.35 4.06 11.17
C LEU A 157 -1.92 2.66 11.36
N VAL A 158 -1.12 1.62 11.16
CA VAL A 158 -1.52 0.23 11.36
C VAL A 158 -1.93 -0.01 12.82
N ARG A 159 -1.10 0.42 13.76
CA ARG A 159 -1.38 0.27 15.20
C ARG A 159 -2.68 0.97 15.58
N HIS A 160 -2.84 2.22 15.18
CA HIS A 160 -4.05 3.00 15.46
C HIS A 160 -5.30 2.36 14.84
N ASN A 161 -5.23 1.98 13.57
CA ASN A 161 -6.36 1.34 12.88
C ASN A 161 -6.73 0.00 13.56
N PHE A 162 -5.73 -0.75 14.01
CA PHE A 162 -5.94 -1.98 14.73
C PHE A 162 -6.65 -1.77 16.09
N GLU A 163 -6.24 -0.77 16.86
CA GLU A 163 -6.79 -0.46 18.18
C GLU A 163 -8.22 0.09 18.10
N HIS A 164 -8.55 0.85 17.05
CA HIS A 164 -9.80 1.61 16.95
C HIS A 164 -10.84 1.03 15.98
N THR A 165 -10.43 0.09 15.10
CA THR A 165 -11.39 -0.54 14.19
C THR A 165 -12.01 -1.77 14.86
N PRO A 166 -13.34 -1.88 14.95
CA PRO A 166 -14.02 -3.03 15.55
C PRO A 166 -14.00 -4.25 14.62
N ARG A 167 -12.82 -4.73 14.25
CA ARG A 167 -12.65 -5.91 13.35
C ARG A 167 -13.04 -7.22 14.03
N PHE A 168 -13.14 -7.27 15.35
CA PHE A 168 -13.55 -8.43 16.11
C PHE A 168 -14.65 -8.02 17.10
N THR A 169 -15.85 -7.73 16.59
CA THR A 169 -17.01 -7.44 17.43
C THR A 169 -17.34 -8.66 18.29
N GLY A 170 -17.34 -8.49 19.60
CA GLY A 170 -17.64 -9.57 20.56
C GLY A 170 -16.44 -10.35 21.10
N VAL A 171 -15.20 -9.99 20.71
CA VAL A 171 -13.97 -10.64 21.22
C VAL A 171 -13.29 -9.75 22.25
N SER A 172 -12.81 -10.34 23.36
CA SER A 172 -12.07 -9.60 24.40
C SER A 172 -10.76 -9.02 23.86
N PHE A 173 -10.25 -7.96 24.49
CA PHE A 173 -8.99 -7.32 24.08
C PHE A 173 -7.80 -8.31 24.11
N SER A 174 -7.73 -9.19 25.10
CA SER A 174 -6.68 -10.23 25.20
C SER A 174 -6.75 -11.22 24.02
N SER A 175 -7.95 -11.65 23.65
CA SER A 175 -8.15 -12.56 22.51
C SER A 175 -7.84 -11.89 21.16
N ARG A 176 -8.08 -10.57 21.03
CA ARG A 176 -7.68 -9.82 19.84
C ARG A 176 -6.17 -9.84 19.64
N ARG A 177 -5.41 -9.63 20.72
CA ARG A 177 -3.94 -9.67 20.67
C ARG A 177 -3.42 -11.06 20.28
N GLU A 178 -3.98 -12.11 20.88
CA GLU A 178 -3.64 -13.49 20.52
C GLU A 178 -3.93 -13.79 19.04
N TYR A 179 -5.09 -13.37 18.53
CA TYR A 179 -5.44 -13.55 17.13
C TYR A 179 -4.48 -12.78 16.21
N MET A 180 -4.10 -11.58 16.60
CA MET A 180 -3.13 -10.77 15.85
C MET A 180 -1.77 -11.48 15.74
N GLU A 181 -1.25 -12.00 16.85
CA GLU A 181 0.03 -12.75 16.85
C GLU A 181 -0.05 -13.99 15.92
N LYS A 182 -1.14 -14.75 16.01
CA LYS A 182 -1.39 -15.92 15.16
C LYS A 182 -1.48 -15.56 13.68
N PHE A 183 -2.26 -14.54 13.33
CA PHE A 183 -2.41 -14.13 11.93
C PHE A 183 -1.16 -13.47 11.38
N THR A 184 -0.43 -12.72 12.18
CA THR A 184 0.89 -12.19 11.79
C THR A 184 1.85 -13.32 11.47
N THR A 185 1.88 -14.38 12.28
CA THR A 185 2.70 -15.58 12.03
C THR A 185 2.30 -16.26 10.72
N VAL A 186 1.00 -16.41 10.45
CA VAL A 186 0.52 -16.99 9.18
C VAL A 186 0.90 -16.12 7.99
N CYS A 187 0.73 -14.81 8.09
CA CYS A 187 1.10 -13.90 7.02
C CYS A 187 2.62 -13.94 6.75
N GLN A 188 3.46 -13.97 7.77
CA GLN A 188 4.91 -14.15 7.63
C GLN A 188 5.25 -15.49 6.95
N TYR A 189 4.55 -16.57 7.33
CA TYR A 189 4.72 -17.86 6.66
C TYR A 189 4.35 -17.78 5.18
N ILE A 190 3.22 -17.15 4.84
CA ILE A 190 2.83 -16.95 3.44
C ILE A 190 3.89 -16.10 2.72
N ASP A 191 4.36 -15.00 3.32
CA ASP A 191 5.34 -14.09 2.71
C ASP A 191 6.68 -14.77 2.40
N THR A 192 7.05 -15.81 3.15
CA THR A 192 8.28 -16.59 2.91
C THR A 192 8.08 -17.79 2.00
N SER A 193 6.88 -18.37 1.98
CA SER A 193 6.60 -19.68 1.33
C SER A 193 5.56 -19.58 0.20
N PHE A 194 5.19 -18.38 -0.27
CA PHE A 194 4.13 -18.18 -1.29
C PHE A 194 4.38 -18.91 -2.62
N ARG A 195 5.64 -19.28 -2.91
CA ARG A 195 6.02 -20.02 -4.12
C ARG A 195 5.61 -21.49 -4.03
N GLU A 196 5.41 -21.99 -2.83
CA GLU A 196 5.02 -23.38 -2.58
C GLU A 196 3.51 -23.57 -2.77
N ASN A 197 3.08 -24.84 -2.78
CA ASN A 197 1.65 -25.14 -2.85
C ASN A 197 1.00 -25.01 -1.46
N LEU A 198 0.84 -23.75 -1.02
CA LEU A 198 0.22 -23.45 0.28
C LEU A 198 -1.29 -23.69 0.22
N THR A 199 -1.80 -24.41 1.21
CA THR A 199 -3.23 -24.70 1.36
C THR A 199 -3.83 -23.93 2.54
N LEU A 200 -5.15 -23.73 2.47
CA LEU A 200 -5.92 -23.11 3.56
C LEU A 200 -5.82 -23.92 4.86
N GLU A 201 -5.72 -25.26 4.71
CA GLU A 201 -5.57 -26.19 5.82
C GLU A 201 -4.24 -25.98 6.57
N GLN A 202 -3.13 -25.88 5.85
CA GLN A 202 -1.82 -25.61 6.44
C GLN A 202 -1.80 -24.25 7.17
N ALA A 203 -2.36 -23.22 6.55
CA ALA A 203 -2.46 -21.90 7.20
C ALA A 203 -3.32 -21.94 8.48
N ALA A 204 -4.42 -22.68 8.46
CA ALA A 204 -5.28 -22.88 9.62
C ALA A 204 -4.57 -23.64 10.75
N GLU A 205 -3.79 -24.66 10.42
CA GLU A 205 -2.99 -25.44 11.37
C GLU A 205 -1.93 -24.56 12.05
N ILE A 206 -1.20 -23.73 11.30
CA ILE A 206 -0.22 -22.77 11.84
C ILE A 206 -0.88 -21.80 12.83
N ALA A 207 -2.10 -21.33 12.52
CA ALA A 207 -2.86 -20.45 13.40
C ALA A 207 -3.49 -21.17 14.60
N GLY A 208 -3.49 -22.52 14.62
CA GLY A 208 -4.16 -23.32 15.64
C GLY A 208 -5.69 -23.23 15.57
N PHE A 209 -6.26 -23.10 14.36
CA PHE A 209 -7.70 -23.02 14.13
C PHE A 209 -8.20 -24.15 13.21
N SER A 210 -9.50 -24.44 13.28
CA SER A 210 -10.13 -25.24 12.22
C SER A 210 -10.18 -24.44 10.92
N LYS A 211 -10.17 -25.10 9.77
CA LYS A 211 -10.21 -24.49 8.43
C LYS A 211 -11.30 -23.41 8.28
N TYR A 212 -12.53 -23.70 8.72
CA TYR A 212 -13.67 -22.78 8.60
C TYR A 212 -13.53 -21.56 9.53
N HIS A 213 -13.05 -21.81 10.74
CA HIS A 213 -12.83 -20.73 11.70
C HIS A 213 -11.70 -19.81 11.24
N PHE A 214 -10.59 -20.40 10.78
CA PHE A 214 -9.48 -19.67 10.19
C PHE A 214 -9.93 -18.82 9.01
N SER A 215 -10.62 -19.40 8.01
CA SER A 215 -11.04 -18.66 6.82
C SER A 215 -11.88 -17.43 7.14
N ARG A 216 -12.81 -17.56 8.08
CA ARG A 216 -13.64 -16.44 8.54
C ARG A 216 -12.81 -15.37 9.25
N LEU A 217 -12.03 -15.78 10.26
CA LEU A 217 -11.23 -14.84 11.05
C LEU A 217 -10.11 -14.19 10.24
N PHE A 218 -9.47 -14.92 9.32
CA PHE A 218 -8.44 -14.37 8.45
C PHE A 218 -9.01 -13.27 7.57
N LYS A 219 -10.19 -13.48 6.96
CA LYS A 219 -10.87 -12.44 6.19
C LYS A 219 -11.30 -11.25 7.07
N GLU A 220 -11.75 -11.51 8.29
CA GLU A 220 -12.09 -10.45 9.24
C GLU A 220 -10.86 -9.63 9.67
N PHE A 221 -9.71 -10.30 9.82
CA PHE A 221 -8.44 -9.67 10.20
C PHE A 221 -7.79 -8.89 9.03
N THR A 222 -7.69 -9.52 7.85
CA THR A 222 -6.96 -8.95 6.71
C THR A 222 -7.85 -8.14 5.74
N GLY A 223 -9.18 -8.27 5.86
CA GLY A 223 -10.14 -7.72 4.91
C GLY A 223 -10.31 -8.57 3.64
N ILE A 224 -9.41 -9.53 3.36
CA ILE A 224 -9.40 -10.36 2.16
C ILE A 224 -9.30 -11.86 2.51
N THR A 225 -9.62 -12.73 1.56
CA THR A 225 -9.48 -14.18 1.77
C THR A 225 -8.02 -14.61 1.76
N PHE A 226 -7.71 -15.76 2.37
CA PHE A 226 -6.38 -16.39 2.29
C PHE A 226 -5.90 -16.56 0.85
N GLN A 227 -6.78 -16.99 -0.05
CA GLN A 227 -6.42 -17.18 -1.46
C GLN A 227 -6.11 -15.86 -2.18
N GLU A 228 -6.84 -14.80 -1.88
CA GLU A 228 -6.55 -13.45 -2.38
C GLU A 228 -5.22 -12.94 -1.85
N TYR A 229 -4.94 -13.15 -0.57
CA TYR A 229 -3.67 -12.78 0.04
C TYR A 229 -2.50 -13.48 -0.65
N LEU A 230 -2.56 -14.81 -0.74
CA LEU A 230 -1.53 -15.62 -1.41
C LEU A 230 -1.34 -15.19 -2.88
N THR A 231 -2.44 -14.93 -3.59
CA THR A 231 -2.38 -14.48 -4.98
C THR A 231 -1.71 -13.11 -5.10
N ARG A 232 -2.02 -12.18 -4.22
CA ARG A 232 -1.38 -10.85 -4.18
C ARG A 232 0.13 -10.96 -3.98
N GLN A 233 0.59 -11.82 -3.07
CA GLN A 233 2.03 -12.05 -2.84
C GLN A 233 2.73 -12.58 -4.11
N ARG A 234 2.09 -13.53 -4.79
CA ARG A 234 2.61 -14.10 -6.05
C ARG A 234 2.67 -13.09 -7.18
N ILE A 235 1.62 -12.25 -7.33
CA ILE A 235 1.59 -11.21 -8.35
C ILE A 235 2.69 -10.17 -8.09
N ARG A 236 2.89 -9.77 -6.86
CA ARG A 236 3.93 -8.85 -6.45
C ARG A 236 5.33 -9.36 -6.83
N HIS A 237 5.64 -10.60 -6.47
CA HIS A 237 6.91 -11.20 -6.85
C HIS A 237 7.08 -11.26 -8.38
N ALA A 238 6.00 -11.52 -9.12
CA ALA A 238 6.03 -11.48 -10.57
C ALA A 238 6.31 -10.07 -11.13
N GLU A 239 5.80 -9.02 -10.49
CA GLU A 239 6.09 -7.62 -10.87
C GLU A 239 7.58 -7.30 -10.71
N GLU A 240 8.22 -7.79 -9.64
CA GLU A 240 9.67 -7.66 -9.44
C GLU A 240 10.45 -8.37 -10.55
N LEU A 241 10.09 -9.61 -10.87
CA LEU A 241 10.75 -10.38 -11.93
C LEU A 241 10.51 -9.81 -13.34
N LEU A 242 9.40 -9.10 -13.56
CA LEU A 242 9.09 -8.46 -14.84
C LEU A 242 10.04 -7.29 -15.18
N THR A 243 10.79 -6.78 -14.22
CA THR A 243 11.83 -5.77 -14.44
C THR A 243 13.01 -6.35 -15.23
N ASP A 244 13.26 -7.65 -15.16
CA ASP A 244 14.29 -8.33 -15.97
C ASP A 244 13.70 -8.80 -17.32
N SER A 245 14.20 -8.22 -18.39
CA SER A 245 13.77 -8.56 -19.75
C SER A 245 14.17 -9.98 -20.20
N LYS A 246 15.15 -10.58 -19.55
CA LYS A 246 15.71 -11.89 -19.92
C LYS A 246 14.83 -13.07 -19.45
N ILE A 247 14.00 -12.86 -18.44
CA ILE A 247 13.15 -13.92 -17.88
C ILE A 247 11.86 -14.02 -18.71
N SER A 248 11.50 -15.21 -19.17
CA SER A 248 10.25 -15.40 -19.92
C SER A 248 9.01 -15.24 -19.03
N ILE A 249 7.88 -14.83 -19.62
CA ILE A 249 6.59 -14.71 -18.88
C ILE A 249 6.18 -16.05 -18.25
N THR A 250 6.49 -17.15 -18.92
CA THR A 250 6.24 -18.52 -18.41
C THR A 250 7.09 -18.82 -17.17
N ASP A 251 8.38 -18.51 -17.22
CA ASP A 251 9.27 -18.73 -16.07
C ASP A 251 8.90 -17.85 -14.89
N ILE A 252 8.50 -16.60 -15.15
CA ILE A 252 8.00 -15.69 -14.11
C ILE A 252 6.76 -16.27 -13.43
N ALA A 253 5.80 -16.79 -14.21
CA ALA A 253 4.60 -17.39 -13.63
C ALA A 253 4.95 -18.55 -12.68
N LEU A 254 5.83 -19.45 -13.12
CA LEU A 254 6.27 -20.59 -12.32
C LEU A 254 7.09 -20.18 -11.11
N ALA A 255 8.08 -19.29 -11.29
CA ALA A 255 8.91 -18.75 -10.21
C ALA A 255 8.10 -17.99 -9.15
N SER A 256 6.95 -17.44 -9.53
CA SER A 256 6.02 -16.76 -8.62
C SER A 256 4.99 -17.71 -7.97
N GLY A 257 5.12 -19.02 -8.17
CA GLY A 257 4.29 -20.05 -7.52
C GLY A 257 2.92 -20.28 -8.17
N PHE A 258 2.70 -19.83 -9.41
CA PHE A 258 1.47 -20.16 -10.13
C PHE A 258 1.57 -21.55 -10.76
N SER A 259 0.51 -22.35 -10.62
CA SER A 259 0.43 -23.69 -11.20
C SER A 259 0.24 -23.69 -12.72
N SER A 260 -0.17 -22.56 -13.32
CA SER A 260 -0.30 -22.42 -14.77
C SER A 260 -0.17 -20.96 -15.20
N VAL A 261 0.35 -20.75 -16.41
CA VAL A 261 0.46 -19.43 -17.05
C VAL A 261 -0.91 -18.81 -17.27
N SER A 262 -1.93 -19.59 -17.55
CA SER A 262 -3.31 -19.10 -17.73
C SER A 262 -3.86 -18.49 -16.45
N ASN A 263 -3.67 -19.15 -15.30
CA ASN A 263 -4.07 -18.64 -13.99
C ASN A 263 -3.26 -17.37 -13.63
N PHE A 264 -1.96 -17.39 -13.89
CA PHE A 264 -1.10 -16.22 -13.73
C PHE A 264 -1.61 -15.02 -14.52
N ASN A 265 -1.80 -15.17 -15.84
CA ASN A 265 -2.25 -14.07 -16.71
C ASN A 265 -3.59 -13.50 -16.24
N ARG A 266 -4.55 -14.36 -15.89
CA ARG A 266 -5.87 -13.91 -15.39
C ARG A 266 -5.73 -13.14 -14.08
N SER A 267 -4.96 -13.65 -13.13
CA SER A 267 -4.73 -12.98 -11.84
C SER A 267 -3.97 -11.67 -12.04
N PHE A 268 -2.92 -11.67 -12.85
CA PHE A 268 -2.14 -10.48 -13.14
C PHE A 268 -3.00 -9.37 -13.79
N GLN A 269 -3.83 -9.75 -14.77
CA GLN A 269 -4.79 -8.84 -15.40
C GLN A 269 -5.79 -8.25 -14.40
N MET A 270 -6.26 -9.06 -13.45
CA MET A 270 -7.20 -8.63 -12.41
C MET A 270 -6.58 -7.59 -11.47
N TYR A 271 -5.32 -7.79 -11.07
CA TYR A 271 -4.65 -6.89 -10.12
C TYR A 271 -3.96 -5.70 -10.77
N ASN A 272 -3.47 -5.85 -12.00
CA ASN A 272 -2.70 -4.80 -12.69
C ASN A 272 -3.44 -4.16 -13.88
N HIS A 273 -4.68 -4.58 -14.16
CA HIS A 273 -5.52 -4.08 -15.27
C HIS A 273 -4.83 -4.12 -16.64
N CYS A 274 -3.73 -4.87 -16.77
CA CYS A 274 -3.00 -5.10 -18.02
C CYS A 274 -2.32 -6.48 -17.99
N SER A 275 -1.93 -7.00 -19.16
CA SER A 275 -1.20 -8.26 -19.24
C SER A 275 0.25 -8.11 -18.72
N PRO A 276 0.90 -9.22 -18.27
CA PRO A 276 2.31 -9.19 -17.86
C PRO A 276 3.24 -8.62 -18.93
N SER A 277 3.00 -8.94 -20.21
CA SER A 277 3.80 -8.44 -21.32
C SER A 277 3.62 -6.92 -21.55
N GLN A 278 2.40 -6.43 -21.38
CA GLN A 278 2.12 -4.98 -21.44
C GLN A 278 2.75 -4.25 -20.26
N PHE A 279 2.69 -4.84 -19.06
CA PHE A 279 3.34 -4.30 -17.87
C PHE A 279 4.85 -4.17 -18.06
N ARG A 280 5.52 -5.23 -18.54
CA ARG A 280 6.96 -5.21 -18.87
C ARG A 280 7.32 -4.12 -19.88
N LYS A 281 6.53 -4.00 -20.96
CA LYS A 281 6.78 -2.94 -21.97
C LYS A 281 6.74 -1.55 -21.36
N LYS A 282 5.80 -1.29 -20.46
CA LYS A 282 5.71 0.01 -19.77
C LYS A 282 6.93 0.29 -18.89
N LEU A 283 7.49 -0.74 -18.22
CA LEU A 283 8.71 -0.59 -17.41
C LEU A 283 9.98 -0.30 -18.23
N MET A 284 10.04 -0.76 -19.50
CA MET A 284 11.21 -0.60 -20.35
C MET A 284 11.20 0.68 -21.17
N HIS A 285 10.09 1.39 -21.24
CA HIS A 285 9.95 2.64 -21.98
C HIS A 285 10.00 3.88 -21.06
N VAL A 286 10.40 3.71 -19.83
CA VAL A 286 10.78 4.73 -18.87
C VAL A 286 12.30 4.70 -18.72
#